data_0a03c8a87e7294c9e21699e6e6440b33
#
_entry.id   0a03c8a87e7294c9e21699e6e6440b33
#
_cell.length_a   1.000
_cell.length_b   1.000
_cell.length_c   1.000
_cell.angle_alpha   90.00
_cell.angle_beta   90.00
_cell.angle_gamma   90.00
#
_symmetry.space_group_name_H-M   'P 1'
#
loop_
_entity.id
_entity.type
_entity.pdbx_description
1 polymer ?
#
loop_
_entity_poly.entity_id
_entity_poly.type
_entity_poly.pdbx_seq_one_letter_code
_entity_poly.pdbx_strand_id
1 'polypeptide(L)'
;MKRMHILDQMTPREVAELKAQSATKTFQRREIIFHKEDTPKYLYVLLEGAVCVFDDTPDGTRNILTIIREPMDCFAEVYLFIDERLPFSAEAMKKSTVLMIPRSVLHQFPQISQNLNVLLSQKAYTLSQKLKLLMKDSLREKIMEYMQQHPDILLKRHELASYLGVSRPALSRELYRMVDEGLLVLDEHGNFKTVI
;
A
#
# COMPACT_ATOMS: atom_id res chain seq x y z
N MET A 1 -4.87 8.78 12.53
CA MET A 1 -4.77 9.89 11.53
C MET A 1 -5.78 9.62 10.40
N LYS A 2 -6.66 10.57 10.06
CA LYS A 2 -7.65 10.37 8.99
C LYS A 2 -6.90 10.15 7.66
N ARG A 3 -7.24 9.08 6.95
CA ARG A 3 -6.67 8.80 5.63
C ARG A 3 -7.19 9.84 4.64
N MET A 4 -6.29 10.49 3.93
CA MET A 4 -6.64 11.44 2.89
C MET A 4 -6.79 10.70 1.56
N HIS A 5 -7.76 11.14 0.76
CA HIS A 5 -7.99 10.66 -0.60
C HIS A 5 -7.66 11.76 -1.61
N ILE A 6 -7.36 11.36 -2.85
CA ILE A 6 -6.91 12.29 -3.88
C ILE A 6 -7.92 13.39 -4.23
N LEU A 7 -9.22 13.12 -4.10
CA LEU A 7 -10.29 14.06 -4.40
C LEU A 7 -10.85 14.78 -3.16
N ASP A 8 -10.26 14.58 -1.98
CA ASP A 8 -10.72 15.26 -0.77
C ASP A 8 -10.62 16.79 -0.92
N GLN A 9 -11.57 17.50 -0.32
CA GLN A 9 -11.67 18.97 -0.34
C GLN A 9 -11.91 19.61 -1.73
N MET A 10 -12.08 18.80 -2.78
CA MET A 10 -12.52 19.31 -4.07
C MET A 10 -14.04 19.55 -4.06
N THR A 11 -14.46 20.61 -4.73
CA THR A 11 -15.88 20.87 -4.93
C THR A 11 -16.49 19.85 -5.90
N PRO A 12 -17.82 19.59 -5.83
CA PRO A 12 -18.48 18.71 -6.79
C PRO A 12 -18.28 19.13 -8.25
N ARG A 13 -18.16 20.44 -8.51
CA ARG A 13 -17.90 20.98 -9.84
C ARG A 13 -16.49 20.61 -10.31
N GLU A 14 -15.48 20.83 -9.50
CA GLU A 14 -14.08 20.45 -9.83
C GLU A 14 -13.94 18.94 -10.06
N VAL A 15 -14.60 18.11 -9.25
CA VAL A 15 -14.62 16.65 -9.45
C VAL A 15 -15.27 16.27 -10.77
N ALA A 16 -16.35 16.94 -11.16
CA ALA A 16 -17.02 16.69 -12.43
C ALA A 16 -16.14 17.13 -13.62
N GLU A 17 -15.51 18.30 -13.55
CA GLU A 17 -14.60 18.82 -14.56
C GLU A 17 -13.36 17.93 -14.71
N LEU A 18 -12.78 17.45 -13.60
CA LEU A 18 -11.68 16.51 -13.60
C LEU A 18 -12.05 15.19 -14.29
N LYS A 19 -13.20 14.62 -13.93
CA LYS A 19 -13.70 13.37 -14.53
C LYS A 19 -13.97 13.52 -16.02
N ALA A 20 -14.47 14.67 -16.46
CA ALA A 20 -14.70 14.96 -17.88
C ALA A 20 -13.40 14.99 -18.70
N GLN A 21 -12.26 15.34 -18.08
CA GLN A 21 -10.94 15.38 -18.69
C GLN A 21 -10.11 14.11 -18.45
N SER A 22 -10.69 13.12 -17.77
CA SER A 22 -10.04 11.86 -17.39
C SER A 22 -10.76 10.68 -18.04
N ALA A 23 -10.09 9.54 -18.11
CA ALA A 23 -10.71 8.30 -18.57
C ALA A 23 -11.08 7.42 -17.38
N THR A 24 -12.32 6.89 -17.37
CA THR A 24 -12.70 5.81 -16.45
C THR A 24 -12.77 4.51 -17.23
N LYS A 25 -11.97 3.53 -16.84
CA LYS A 25 -11.91 2.23 -17.52
C LYS A 25 -12.21 1.11 -16.53
N THR A 26 -13.00 0.13 -16.98
CA THR A 26 -13.25 -1.11 -16.26
C THR A 26 -12.38 -2.22 -16.84
N PHE A 27 -11.63 -2.87 -15.96
CA PHE A 27 -10.74 -3.99 -16.27
C PHE A 27 -11.35 -5.28 -15.74
N GLN A 28 -11.31 -6.33 -16.53
CA GLN A 28 -11.73 -7.67 -16.10
C GLN A 28 -10.64 -8.32 -15.23
N ARG A 29 -10.99 -9.39 -14.53
CA ARG A 29 -10.01 -10.15 -13.75
C ARG A 29 -8.83 -10.58 -14.62
N ARG A 30 -7.58 -10.35 -14.16
CA ARG A 30 -6.31 -10.59 -14.85
C ARG A 30 -6.05 -9.68 -16.07
N GLU A 31 -6.89 -8.68 -16.31
CA GLU A 31 -6.60 -7.68 -17.35
C GLU A 31 -5.50 -6.74 -16.84
N ILE A 32 -4.50 -6.49 -17.69
CA ILE A 32 -3.37 -5.61 -17.37
C ILE A 32 -3.82 -4.15 -17.50
N ILE A 33 -3.47 -3.36 -16.50
CA ILE A 33 -3.74 -1.92 -16.45
C ILE A 33 -2.59 -1.16 -17.10
N PHE A 34 -1.35 -1.54 -16.78
CA PHE A 34 -0.12 -1.07 -17.44
C PHE A 34 0.97 -2.13 -17.28
N HIS A 35 1.94 -2.11 -18.18
CA HIS A 35 3.09 -3.00 -18.18
C HIS A 35 4.32 -2.34 -17.55
N LYS A 36 5.24 -3.16 -17.07
CA LYS A 36 6.62 -2.76 -16.77
C LYS A 36 7.23 -2.11 -18.01
N GLU A 37 8.09 -1.10 -17.81
CA GLU A 37 8.73 -0.27 -18.83
C GLU A 37 7.77 0.68 -19.60
N ASP A 38 6.48 0.69 -19.29
CA ASP A 38 5.58 1.72 -19.82
C ASP A 38 5.96 3.11 -19.32
N THR A 39 5.75 4.13 -20.15
CA THR A 39 5.87 5.52 -19.73
C THR A 39 4.69 5.92 -18.87
N PRO A 40 4.90 6.45 -17.65
CA PRO A 40 3.80 6.87 -16.79
C PRO A 40 3.09 8.10 -17.38
N LYS A 41 1.84 7.92 -17.80
CA LYS A 41 1.02 8.97 -18.42
C LYS A 41 -0.14 9.43 -17.54
N TYR A 42 -0.55 8.59 -16.61
CA TYR A 42 -1.76 8.76 -15.82
C TYR A 42 -1.50 8.61 -14.32
N LEU A 43 -2.18 9.41 -13.52
CA LEU A 43 -2.45 9.08 -12.14
C LEU A 43 -3.60 8.07 -12.11
N TYR A 44 -3.35 6.89 -11.58
CA TYR A 44 -4.35 5.84 -11.45
C TYR A 44 -5.02 5.91 -10.09
N VAL A 45 -6.34 5.92 -10.06
CA VAL A 45 -7.16 5.94 -8.85
C VAL A 45 -8.13 4.77 -8.89
N LEU A 46 -8.07 3.88 -7.92
CA LEU A 46 -9.02 2.77 -7.81
C LEU A 46 -10.39 3.32 -7.38
N LEU A 47 -11.42 3.14 -8.19
CA LEU A 47 -12.80 3.48 -7.82
C LEU A 47 -13.50 2.29 -7.19
N GLU A 48 -13.30 1.10 -7.76
CA GLU A 48 -13.91 -0.14 -7.31
C GLU A 48 -13.04 -1.33 -7.70
N GLY A 49 -13.03 -2.37 -6.89
CA GLY A 49 -12.36 -3.63 -7.24
C GLY A 49 -11.13 -3.93 -6.38
N ALA A 50 -10.08 -4.46 -7.01
CA ALA A 50 -8.77 -4.69 -6.42
C ALA A 50 -7.70 -4.79 -7.52
N VAL A 51 -6.56 -4.16 -7.30
CA VAL A 51 -5.43 -4.12 -8.23
C VAL A 51 -4.20 -4.71 -7.57
N CYS A 52 -3.49 -5.59 -8.27
CA CYS A 52 -2.20 -6.14 -7.87
C CYS A 52 -1.10 -5.43 -8.66
N VAL A 53 -0.13 -4.86 -7.95
CA VAL A 53 1.11 -4.35 -8.54
C VAL A 53 2.20 -5.39 -8.29
N PHE A 54 2.89 -5.80 -9.35
CA PHE A 54 3.83 -6.91 -9.31
C PHE A 54 5.01 -6.69 -10.24
N ASP A 55 6.12 -7.36 -9.94
CA ASP A 55 7.29 -7.47 -10.79
C ASP A 55 7.54 -8.94 -11.07
N ASP A 56 7.55 -9.32 -12.35
CA ASP A 56 7.90 -10.67 -12.77
C ASP A 56 9.42 -10.74 -12.98
N THR A 57 10.07 -11.67 -12.27
CA THR A 57 11.51 -11.92 -12.39
C THR A 57 11.82 -12.67 -13.67
N PRO A 58 13.08 -12.66 -14.18
CA PRO A 58 13.45 -13.35 -15.40
C PRO A 58 13.21 -14.87 -15.40
N ASP A 59 13.15 -15.49 -14.23
CA ASP A 59 12.83 -16.91 -14.03
C ASP A 59 11.32 -17.19 -14.00
N GLY A 60 10.48 -16.18 -14.22
CA GLY A 60 9.02 -16.28 -14.24
C GLY A 60 8.35 -16.24 -12.87
N THR A 61 9.10 -16.01 -11.80
CA THR A 61 8.52 -15.82 -10.45
C THR A 61 7.87 -14.46 -10.35
N ARG A 62 6.61 -14.42 -9.87
CA ARG A 62 5.87 -13.18 -9.66
C ARG A 62 6.07 -12.67 -8.23
N ASN A 63 6.68 -11.50 -8.11
CA ASN A 63 6.82 -10.78 -6.85
C ASN A 63 5.70 -9.75 -6.70
N ILE A 64 4.78 -9.97 -5.78
CA ILE A 64 3.72 -9.01 -5.47
C ILE A 64 4.31 -7.90 -4.61
N LEU A 65 4.31 -6.69 -5.14
CA LEU A 65 4.81 -5.50 -4.45
C LEU A 65 3.76 -4.89 -3.53
N THR A 66 2.53 -4.77 -4.03
CA THR A 66 1.39 -4.27 -3.24
C THR A 66 0.07 -4.67 -3.86
N ILE A 67 -0.98 -4.66 -3.03
CA ILE A 67 -2.35 -4.86 -3.47
C ILE A 67 -3.17 -3.66 -3.02
N ILE A 68 -3.77 -2.96 -3.99
CA ILE A 68 -4.67 -1.83 -3.77
C ILE A 68 -6.10 -2.37 -3.71
N ARG A 69 -6.80 -2.12 -2.59
CA ARG A 69 -8.17 -2.59 -2.35
C ARG A 69 -9.13 -1.50 -1.93
N GLU A 70 -8.58 -0.41 -1.39
CA GLU A 70 -9.41 0.67 -0.87
C GLU A 70 -9.82 1.60 -2.01
N PRO A 71 -11.12 1.90 -2.16
CA PRO A 71 -11.57 2.91 -3.09
C PRO A 71 -10.87 4.25 -2.83
N MET A 72 -10.61 4.98 -3.89
CA MET A 72 -9.91 6.27 -3.92
C MET A 72 -8.41 6.20 -3.60
N ASP A 73 -7.82 5.00 -3.45
CA ASP A 73 -6.37 4.84 -3.39
C ASP A 73 -5.72 5.07 -4.76
N CYS A 74 -4.59 5.79 -4.72
CA CYS A 74 -3.74 6.01 -5.88
C CYS A 74 -2.63 4.96 -5.94
N PHE A 75 -2.21 4.62 -7.16
CA PHE A 75 -1.05 3.76 -7.42
C PHE A 75 -0.24 4.25 -8.62
N ALA A 76 1.05 3.92 -8.62
CA ALA A 76 2.06 4.38 -9.59
C ALA A 76 2.26 5.91 -9.65
N GLU A 77 1.74 6.66 -8.70
CA GLU A 77 1.76 8.13 -8.68
C GLU A 77 3.17 8.73 -8.64
N VAL A 78 4.11 8.08 -7.98
CA VAL A 78 5.50 8.55 -7.84
C VAL A 78 6.14 8.74 -9.21
N TYR A 79 5.92 7.81 -10.13
CA TYR A 79 6.55 7.75 -11.45
C TYR A 79 6.05 8.83 -12.42
N LEU A 80 4.94 9.50 -12.11
CA LEU A 80 4.49 10.67 -12.87
C LEU A 80 5.41 11.88 -12.73
N PHE A 81 6.22 11.95 -11.68
CA PHE A 81 7.00 13.14 -11.30
C PHE A 81 8.52 12.93 -11.38
N ILE A 82 8.94 11.67 -11.50
CA ILE A 82 10.31 11.28 -11.78
C ILE A 82 10.34 10.75 -13.21
N ASP A 83 11.15 11.25 -14.10
CA ASP A 83 11.17 10.83 -15.52
C ASP A 83 11.71 9.39 -15.69
N GLU A 84 11.14 8.46 -14.93
CA GLU A 84 11.46 7.04 -14.89
C GLU A 84 10.32 6.22 -15.48
N ARG A 85 10.65 5.13 -16.14
CA ARG A 85 9.66 4.14 -16.58
C ARG A 85 9.10 3.37 -15.39
N LEU A 86 7.91 2.80 -15.56
CA LEU A 86 7.30 1.97 -14.51
C LEU A 86 8.15 0.69 -14.30
N PRO A 87 8.70 0.44 -13.10
CA PRO A 87 9.55 -0.74 -12.87
C PRO A 87 8.74 -2.01 -12.57
N PHE A 88 7.42 -1.95 -12.72
CA PHE A 88 6.49 -3.03 -12.42
C PHE A 88 5.25 -2.95 -13.31
N SER A 89 4.46 -4.03 -13.31
CA SER A 89 3.16 -4.12 -13.97
C SER A 89 2.02 -4.03 -12.96
N ALA A 90 0.81 -3.70 -13.44
CA ALA A 90 -0.40 -3.77 -12.63
C ALA A 90 -1.51 -4.53 -13.36
N GLU A 91 -2.22 -5.40 -12.61
CA GLU A 91 -3.36 -6.15 -13.12
C GLU A 91 -4.56 -6.09 -12.18
N ALA A 92 -5.76 -6.22 -12.72
CA ALA A 92 -6.98 -6.32 -11.95
C ALA A 92 -7.13 -7.73 -11.35
N MET A 93 -7.24 -7.83 -10.02
CA MET A 93 -7.45 -9.11 -9.31
C MET A 93 -8.89 -9.64 -9.44
N LYS A 94 -9.83 -8.73 -9.66
CA LYS A 94 -11.26 -8.96 -9.94
C LYS A 94 -11.72 -7.85 -10.87
N LYS A 95 -12.98 -7.87 -11.33
CA LYS A 95 -13.54 -6.74 -12.08
C LYS A 95 -13.29 -5.45 -11.28
N SER A 96 -12.58 -4.49 -11.88
CA SER A 96 -12.10 -3.29 -11.23
C SER A 96 -12.30 -2.08 -12.10
N THR A 97 -12.74 -0.97 -11.51
CA THR A 97 -12.92 0.31 -12.21
C THR A 97 -11.85 1.28 -11.73
N VAL A 98 -11.11 1.85 -12.67
CA VAL A 98 -9.99 2.75 -12.41
C VAL A 98 -10.23 4.08 -13.14
N LEU A 99 -10.09 5.18 -12.40
CA LEU A 99 -10.01 6.53 -12.97
C LEU A 99 -8.54 6.80 -13.34
N MET A 100 -8.34 7.18 -14.60
CA MET A 100 -7.03 7.46 -15.17
C MET A 100 -6.96 8.96 -15.48
N ILE A 101 -6.27 9.71 -14.62
CA ILE A 101 -6.14 11.17 -14.74
C ILE A 101 -4.84 11.48 -15.50
N PRO A 102 -4.92 12.12 -16.69
CA PRO A 102 -3.72 12.46 -17.43
C PRO A 102 -2.80 13.43 -16.65
N ARG A 103 -1.48 13.23 -16.74
CA ARG A 103 -0.50 14.13 -16.10
C ARG A 103 -0.76 15.62 -16.45
N SER A 104 -1.12 15.91 -17.68
CA SER A 104 -1.42 17.28 -18.16
C SER A 104 -2.64 17.93 -17.48
N VAL A 105 -3.54 17.13 -16.95
CA VAL A 105 -4.74 17.60 -16.27
C VAL A 105 -4.48 17.94 -14.80
N LEU A 106 -3.52 17.29 -14.17
CA LEU A 106 -3.24 17.47 -12.73
C LEU A 106 -2.93 18.93 -12.38
N HIS A 107 -2.21 19.65 -13.25
CA HIS A 107 -1.83 21.06 -13.02
C HIS A 107 -3.02 22.04 -13.06
N GLN A 108 -4.16 21.61 -13.61
CA GLN A 108 -5.36 22.45 -13.69
C GLN A 108 -6.14 22.46 -12.37
N PHE A 109 -5.82 21.52 -11.47
CA PHE A 109 -6.51 21.34 -10.19
C PHE A 109 -5.52 21.44 -9.02
N PRO A 110 -5.24 22.64 -8.49
CA PRO A 110 -4.27 22.83 -7.40
C PRO A 110 -4.55 21.95 -6.17
N GLN A 111 -5.85 21.68 -5.89
CA GLN A 111 -6.24 20.82 -4.77
C GLN A 111 -5.74 19.38 -4.94
N ILE A 112 -5.71 18.83 -6.16
CA ILE A 112 -5.12 17.50 -6.42
C ILE A 112 -3.64 17.49 -6.06
N SER A 113 -2.89 18.51 -6.46
CA SER A 113 -1.46 18.62 -6.16
C SER A 113 -1.21 18.70 -4.65
N GLN A 114 -2.03 19.44 -3.92
CA GLN A 114 -1.95 19.51 -2.46
C GLN A 114 -2.28 18.16 -1.81
N ASN A 115 -3.36 17.50 -2.23
CA ASN A 115 -3.75 16.20 -1.73
C ASN A 115 -2.67 15.13 -2.03
N LEU A 116 -2.09 15.18 -3.22
CA LEU A 116 -1.01 14.28 -3.62
C LEU A 116 0.24 14.47 -2.75
N ASN A 117 0.63 15.71 -2.45
CA ASN A 117 1.73 16.00 -1.54
C ASN A 117 1.49 15.40 -0.15
N VAL A 118 0.28 15.52 0.39
CA VAL A 118 -0.07 14.92 1.69
C VAL A 118 -0.03 13.39 1.61
N LEU A 119 -0.59 12.80 0.56
CA LEU A 119 -0.59 11.35 0.34
C LEU A 119 0.84 10.79 0.22
N LEU A 120 1.70 11.43 -0.57
CA LEU A 120 3.10 11.04 -0.72
C LEU A 120 3.88 11.19 0.58
N SER A 121 3.64 12.28 1.33
CA SER A 121 4.25 12.49 2.65
C SER A 121 3.82 11.41 3.65
N GLN A 122 2.55 11.02 3.66
CA GLN A 122 2.04 9.93 4.50
C GLN A 122 2.66 8.58 4.12
N LYS A 123 2.78 8.28 2.82
CA LYS A 123 3.44 7.06 2.33
C LYS A 123 4.93 7.05 2.69
N ALA A 124 5.64 8.16 2.50
CA ALA A 124 7.04 8.30 2.87
C ALA A 124 7.26 8.14 4.38
N TYR A 125 6.41 8.74 5.20
CA TYR A 125 6.44 8.57 6.66
C TYR A 125 6.24 7.10 7.07
N THR A 126 5.22 6.43 6.52
CA THR A 126 4.96 5.00 6.78
C THR A 126 6.15 4.13 6.37
N LEU A 127 6.74 4.39 5.20
CA LEU A 127 7.93 3.69 4.72
C LEU A 127 9.13 3.91 5.65
N SER A 128 9.35 5.15 6.10
CA SER A 128 10.41 5.48 7.06
C SER A 128 10.24 4.75 8.39
N GLN A 129 9.01 4.68 8.93
CA GLN A 129 8.73 3.91 10.14
C GLN A 129 9.00 2.41 9.94
N LYS A 130 8.56 1.87 8.82
CA LYS A 130 8.84 0.46 8.48
C LYS A 130 10.33 0.20 8.35
N LEU A 131 11.08 1.10 7.72
CA LEU A 131 12.54 0.97 7.60
C LEU A 131 13.21 0.96 8.98
N LYS A 132 12.85 1.92 9.86
CA LYS A 132 13.35 1.95 11.24
C LYS A 132 13.08 0.64 11.98
N LEU A 133 11.87 0.11 11.83
CA LEU A 133 11.49 -1.18 12.41
C LEU A 133 12.37 -2.32 11.88
N LEU A 134 12.59 -2.39 10.56
CA LEU A 134 13.39 -3.45 9.94
C LEU A 134 14.89 -3.35 10.28
N MET A 135 15.38 -2.16 10.61
CA MET A 135 16.76 -1.91 11.03
C MET A 135 17.05 -2.30 12.49
N LYS A 136 16.05 -2.69 13.29
CA LYS A 136 16.29 -3.20 14.64
C LYS A 136 17.12 -4.49 14.59
N ASP A 137 18.01 -4.66 15.55
CA ASP A 137 18.99 -5.74 15.57
C ASP A 137 18.34 -7.10 15.86
N SER A 138 17.31 -7.13 16.70
CA SER A 138 16.65 -8.37 17.10
C SER A 138 15.21 -8.48 16.61
N LEU A 139 14.78 -9.72 16.32
CA LEU A 139 13.39 -10.00 16.00
C LEU A 139 12.44 -9.62 17.15
N ARG A 140 12.90 -9.78 18.39
CA ARG A 140 12.16 -9.39 19.60
C ARG A 140 11.84 -7.89 19.61
N GLU A 141 12.85 -7.06 19.37
CA GLU A 141 12.66 -5.61 19.30
C GLU A 141 11.68 -5.21 18.18
N LYS A 142 11.79 -5.87 17.00
CA LYS A 142 10.85 -5.67 15.89
C LYS A 142 9.42 -5.99 16.29
N ILE A 143 9.20 -7.10 16.99
CA ILE A 143 7.88 -7.51 17.46
C ILE A 143 7.33 -6.51 18.47
N MET A 144 8.12 -6.14 19.48
CA MET A 144 7.69 -5.20 20.52
C MET A 144 7.33 -3.82 19.94
N GLU A 145 8.18 -3.28 19.08
CA GLU A 145 7.92 -1.98 18.46
C GLU A 145 6.68 -2.03 17.54
N TYR A 146 6.52 -3.12 16.77
CA TYR A 146 5.32 -3.31 15.96
C TYR A 146 4.05 -3.29 16.82
N MET A 147 4.03 -4.02 17.93
CA MET A 147 2.88 -4.09 18.83
C MET A 147 2.58 -2.75 19.52
N GLN A 148 3.62 -1.98 19.87
CA GLN A 148 3.45 -0.64 20.43
C GLN A 148 2.85 0.36 19.43
N GLN A 149 3.27 0.26 18.16
CA GLN A 149 2.77 1.14 17.09
C GLN A 149 1.35 0.76 16.62
N HIS A 150 0.96 -0.50 16.79
CA HIS A 150 -0.30 -1.07 16.29
C HIS A 150 -1.06 -1.84 17.38
N PRO A 151 -1.46 -1.20 18.49
CA PRO A 151 -2.06 -1.90 19.63
C PRO A 151 -3.38 -2.59 19.27
N ASP A 152 -4.12 -2.04 18.28
CA ASP A 152 -5.43 -2.52 17.87
C ASP A 152 -5.40 -3.38 16.59
N ILE A 153 -4.22 -3.55 15.96
CA ILE A 153 -4.08 -4.25 14.68
C ILE A 153 -3.39 -5.59 14.88
N LEU A 154 -4.19 -6.64 14.91
CA LEU A 154 -3.70 -8.02 15.00
C LEU A 154 -3.53 -8.60 13.59
N LEU A 155 -2.32 -8.53 13.04
CA LEU A 155 -2.00 -9.24 11.81
C LEU A 155 -1.98 -10.76 12.06
N LYS A 156 -2.43 -11.54 11.09
CA LYS A 156 -2.21 -12.98 11.11
C LYS A 156 -0.70 -13.28 11.09
N ARG A 157 -0.29 -14.39 11.71
CA ARG A 157 1.16 -14.73 11.85
C ARG A 157 1.94 -14.70 10.54
N HIS A 158 1.33 -15.11 9.42
CA HIS A 158 2.01 -15.07 8.12
C HIS A 158 2.17 -13.64 7.59
N GLU A 159 1.17 -12.78 7.85
CA GLU A 159 1.21 -11.36 7.48
C GLU A 159 2.26 -10.61 8.31
N LEU A 160 2.30 -10.86 9.63
CA LEU A 160 3.31 -10.27 10.51
C LEU A 160 4.72 -10.74 10.16
N ALA A 161 4.92 -12.02 9.86
CA ALA A 161 6.21 -12.55 9.41
C ALA A 161 6.68 -11.86 8.13
N SER A 162 5.79 -11.72 7.15
CA SER A 162 6.07 -10.99 5.92
C SER A 162 6.37 -9.51 6.18
N TYR A 163 5.61 -8.87 7.07
CA TYR A 163 5.80 -7.47 7.43
C TYR A 163 7.17 -7.21 8.08
N LEU A 164 7.62 -8.12 8.98
CA LEU A 164 8.90 -8.05 9.69
C LEU A 164 10.09 -8.61 8.87
N GLY A 165 9.85 -9.13 7.66
CA GLY A 165 10.91 -9.69 6.80
C GLY A 165 11.54 -10.96 7.34
N VAL A 166 10.77 -11.80 8.04
CA VAL A 166 11.26 -13.04 8.65
C VAL A 166 10.43 -14.26 8.25
N SER A 167 10.98 -15.48 8.44
CA SER A 167 10.20 -16.67 8.19
C SER A 167 9.13 -16.88 9.28
N ARG A 168 7.98 -17.44 8.90
CA ARG A 168 6.88 -17.76 9.83
C ARG A 168 7.34 -18.66 11.01
N PRO A 169 8.18 -19.70 10.80
CA PRO A 169 8.71 -20.50 11.91
C PRO A 169 9.58 -19.68 12.88
N ALA A 170 10.41 -18.77 12.37
CA ALA A 170 11.26 -17.92 13.22
C ALA A 170 10.40 -16.99 14.07
N LEU A 171 9.41 -16.32 13.46
CA LEU A 171 8.45 -15.49 14.18
C LEU A 171 7.71 -16.28 15.25
N SER A 172 7.17 -17.45 14.92
CA SER A 172 6.39 -18.26 15.88
C SER A 172 7.24 -18.66 17.08
N ARG A 173 8.47 -19.11 16.86
CA ARG A 173 9.39 -19.47 17.96
C ARG A 173 9.67 -18.29 18.89
N GLU A 174 9.91 -17.10 18.34
CA GLU A 174 10.19 -15.94 19.16
C GLU A 174 8.96 -15.46 19.94
N LEU A 175 7.77 -15.45 19.32
CA LEU A 175 6.52 -15.10 19.99
C LEU A 175 6.23 -15.99 21.20
N TYR A 176 6.38 -17.32 21.06
CA TYR A 176 6.17 -18.24 22.19
C TYR A 176 7.24 -18.09 23.27
N ARG A 177 8.50 -17.86 22.90
CA ARG A 177 9.55 -17.53 23.86
C ARG A 177 9.21 -16.27 24.67
N MET A 178 8.69 -15.24 24.00
CA MET A 178 8.28 -14.01 24.68
C MET A 178 7.07 -14.22 25.59
N VAL A 179 6.19 -15.17 25.31
CA VAL A 179 5.12 -15.61 26.23
C VAL A 179 5.70 -16.31 27.44
N ASP A 180 6.62 -17.26 27.24
CA ASP A 180 7.28 -18.00 28.33
C ASP A 180 8.07 -17.07 29.27
N GLU A 181 8.61 -15.98 28.75
CA GLU A 181 9.32 -14.93 29.51
C GLU A 181 8.37 -13.88 30.13
N GLY A 182 7.05 -13.99 29.91
CA GLY A 182 6.06 -13.07 30.47
C GLY A 182 6.01 -11.69 29.81
N LEU A 183 6.62 -11.51 28.62
CA LEU A 183 6.56 -10.25 27.86
C LEU A 183 5.27 -10.13 27.03
N LEU A 184 4.71 -11.26 26.64
CA LEU A 184 3.45 -11.36 25.90
C LEU A 184 2.50 -12.32 26.61
N VAL A 185 1.21 -12.16 26.33
CA VAL A 185 0.16 -13.11 26.70
C VAL A 185 -0.65 -13.51 25.48
N LEU A 186 -1.21 -14.71 25.51
CA LEU A 186 -2.20 -15.15 24.53
C LEU A 186 -3.59 -14.84 25.06
N ASP A 187 -4.40 -14.17 24.26
CA ASP A 187 -5.82 -13.97 24.58
C ASP A 187 -6.64 -15.26 24.26
N GLU A 188 -7.92 -15.23 24.61
CA GLU A 188 -8.87 -16.34 24.43
C GLU A 188 -8.99 -16.77 22.94
N HIS A 189 -8.62 -15.90 22.01
CA HIS A 189 -8.65 -16.15 20.56
C HIS A 189 -7.30 -16.59 19.99
N GLY A 190 -6.27 -16.75 20.85
CA GLY A 190 -4.90 -17.12 20.45
C GLY A 190 -4.10 -15.99 19.80
N ASN A 191 -4.47 -14.73 20.05
CA ASN A 191 -3.70 -13.57 19.65
C ASN A 191 -2.69 -13.17 20.72
N PHE A 192 -1.53 -12.69 20.28
CA PHE A 192 -0.49 -12.20 21.17
C PHE A 192 -0.75 -10.74 21.54
N LYS A 193 -0.64 -10.43 22.83
CA LYS A 193 -0.75 -9.08 23.39
C LYS A 193 0.42 -8.80 24.32
N THR A 194 0.85 -7.54 24.39
CA THR A 194 1.85 -7.09 25.37
C THR A 194 1.27 -7.14 26.78
N VAL A 195 2.07 -7.59 27.72
CA VAL A 195 1.77 -7.42 29.14
C VAL A 195 2.11 -5.97 29.49
N ILE A 196 1.07 -5.15 29.73
CA ILE A 196 1.22 -3.75 30.18
C ILE A 196 1.25 -3.74 31.70
#